data_925b261e0a78170cd379dcb56e005584
#
_entry.id   925b261e0a78170cd379dcb56e005584
#
_cell.length_a   1.000
_cell.length_b   1.000
_cell.length_c   1.000
_cell.angle_alpha   90.00
_cell.angle_beta   90.00
_cell.angle_gamma   90.00
#
_symmetry.space_group_name_H-M   'P 1'
#
loop_
_entity.id
_entity.type
_entity.pdbx_description
1 polymer ?
#
loop_
_entity_poly.entity_id
_entity_poly.type
_entity_poly.pdbx_seq_one_letter_code
_entity_poly.pdbx_strand_id
1 'polypeptide(L)'
;MGLFESHVPVDSITVMVQKEVADRMQTGPGSKDYGALSLAVQYYAKPEIVANVPPNCFMPRPKVGSAVIRLTRHQNPPVQAKDEKLMFRIIRASFNQRRKTLANGLKNSQELQFTKEQVEQAITECGLPLNIRGEALTLEQFAALADIFVDMK
;
A
#
# COMPACT_ATOMS: atom_id res chain seq x y z
N MET A 1 5.70 9.90 -0.51
CA MET A 1 4.33 10.42 -0.36
C MET A 1 4.19 11.52 0.69
N GLY A 2 5.31 12.07 1.15
CA GLY A 2 5.32 13.08 2.20
C GLY A 2 4.48 14.33 1.92
N LEU A 3 4.36 14.76 0.64
CA LEU A 3 3.56 15.93 0.27
C LEU A 3 2.07 15.75 0.58
N PHE A 4 1.52 14.56 0.31
CA PHE A 4 0.13 14.27 0.62
C PHE A 4 -0.08 14.01 2.11
N GLU A 5 0.88 13.35 2.76
CA GLU A 5 0.80 13.03 4.19
C GLU A 5 0.86 14.28 5.06
N SER A 6 1.59 15.31 4.64
CA SER A 6 1.70 16.57 5.38
C SER A 6 0.56 17.53 5.10
N HIS A 7 -0.47 17.10 4.37
CA HIS A 7 -1.66 17.89 4.03
C HIS A 7 -1.36 19.19 3.27
N VAL A 8 -0.28 19.20 2.50
CA VAL A 8 0.02 20.31 1.59
C VAL A 8 -1.08 20.35 0.51
N PRO A 9 -1.68 21.52 0.20
CA PRO A 9 -2.79 21.59 -0.76
C PRO A 9 -2.29 21.46 -2.20
N VAL A 10 -1.97 20.24 -2.61
CA VAL A 10 -1.53 19.90 -3.95
C VAL A 10 -2.59 19.02 -4.63
N ASP A 11 -3.08 19.44 -5.78
CA ASP A 11 -4.09 18.69 -6.53
C ASP A 11 -3.49 17.50 -7.27
N SER A 12 -2.29 17.67 -7.84
CA SER A 12 -1.60 16.61 -8.53
C SER A 12 -0.09 16.79 -8.44
N ILE A 13 0.63 15.68 -8.56
CA ILE A 13 2.08 15.64 -8.62
C ILE A 13 2.46 14.82 -9.84
N THR A 14 3.36 15.35 -10.65
CA THR A 14 3.92 14.63 -11.79
C THR A 14 5.41 14.44 -11.54
N VAL A 15 5.86 13.20 -11.54
CA VAL A 15 7.25 12.86 -11.27
C VAL A 15 7.75 11.82 -12.26
N MET A 16 9.07 11.81 -12.49
CA MET A 16 9.72 10.76 -13.26
C MET A 16 10.38 9.78 -12.31
N VAL A 17 10.07 8.49 -12.47
CA VAL A 17 10.60 7.41 -11.65
C VAL A 17 11.04 6.26 -12.56
N GLN A 18 11.82 5.32 -12.01
CA GLN A 18 12.10 4.09 -12.74
C GLN A 18 10.81 3.36 -13.07
N LYS A 19 10.77 2.71 -14.24
CA LYS A 19 9.56 2.04 -14.71
C LYS A 19 9.03 1.03 -13.68
N GLU A 20 9.92 0.27 -13.03
CA GLU A 20 9.54 -0.68 -12.00
C GLU A 20 8.78 -0.02 -10.85
N VAL A 21 9.22 1.16 -10.42
CA VAL A 21 8.56 1.91 -9.36
C VAL A 21 7.18 2.39 -9.81
N ALA A 22 7.08 2.90 -11.04
CA ALA A 22 5.79 3.33 -11.58
C ALA A 22 4.80 2.17 -11.67
N ASP A 23 5.25 1.00 -12.09
CA ASP A 23 4.42 -0.20 -12.16
C ASP A 23 3.91 -0.60 -10.77
N ARG A 24 4.77 -0.52 -9.74
CA ARG A 24 4.37 -0.81 -8.35
C ARG A 24 3.32 0.15 -7.85
N MET A 25 3.38 1.42 -8.23
CA MET A 25 2.41 2.42 -7.81
C MET A 25 1.00 2.13 -8.33
N GLN A 26 0.89 1.48 -9.49
CA GLN A 26 -0.39 1.20 -10.14
C GLN A 26 -0.94 -0.20 -9.89
N THR A 27 -0.12 -1.11 -9.38
CA THR A 27 -0.45 -2.53 -9.30
C THR A 27 -1.57 -2.81 -8.31
N GLY A 28 -2.43 -3.75 -8.65
CA GLY A 28 -3.49 -4.26 -7.78
C GLY A 28 -3.12 -5.55 -7.05
N PRO A 29 -4.02 -6.07 -6.20
CA PRO A 29 -3.78 -7.29 -5.45
C PRO A 29 -3.47 -8.50 -6.32
N GLY A 30 -2.67 -9.43 -5.80
CA GLY A 30 -2.32 -10.67 -6.47
C GLY A 30 -1.07 -10.60 -7.33
N SER A 31 -0.54 -9.42 -7.59
CA SER A 31 0.71 -9.23 -8.32
C SER A 31 1.91 -9.27 -7.36
N LYS A 32 3.04 -9.78 -7.85
CA LYS A 32 4.28 -9.73 -7.08
C LYS A 32 4.80 -8.31 -6.83
N ASP A 33 4.37 -7.35 -7.67
CA ASP A 33 4.76 -5.95 -7.55
C ASP A 33 3.87 -5.17 -6.57
N TYR A 34 2.76 -5.75 -6.15
CA TYR A 34 1.84 -5.15 -5.20
C TYR A 34 2.46 -5.13 -3.80
N GLY A 35 2.43 -4.00 -3.14
CA GLY A 35 3.02 -3.85 -1.83
C GLY A 35 2.57 -2.58 -1.13
N ALA A 36 3.28 -2.24 -0.04
CA ALA A 36 2.96 -1.07 0.77
C ALA A 36 2.96 0.22 -0.05
N LEU A 37 3.88 0.36 -1.00
CA LEU A 37 3.93 1.54 -1.87
C LEU A 37 2.67 1.63 -2.73
N SER A 38 2.20 0.52 -3.31
CA SER A 38 0.98 0.50 -4.12
C SER A 38 -0.21 1.00 -3.32
N LEU A 39 -0.36 0.51 -2.10
CA LEU A 39 -1.46 0.86 -1.20
C LEU A 39 -1.37 2.31 -0.74
N ALA A 40 -0.17 2.78 -0.37
CA ALA A 40 0.02 4.16 0.07
C ALA A 40 -0.32 5.15 -1.04
N VAL A 41 0.18 4.91 -2.24
CA VAL A 41 -0.12 5.77 -3.39
C VAL A 41 -1.61 5.80 -3.68
N GLN A 42 -2.24 4.64 -3.74
CA GLN A 42 -3.66 4.53 -4.10
C GLN A 42 -4.59 5.07 -3.02
N TYR A 43 -4.13 5.12 -1.77
CA TYR A 43 -4.89 5.75 -0.70
C TYR A 43 -4.98 7.27 -0.88
N TYR A 44 -3.88 7.92 -1.25
CA TYR A 44 -3.82 9.37 -1.37
C TYR A 44 -4.17 9.88 -2.76
N ALA A 45 -3.91 9.09 -3.80
CA ALA A 45 -3.99 9.58 -5.16
C ALA A 45 -4.34 8.47 -6.16
N LYS A 46 -4.75 8.91 -7.35
CA LYS A 46 -4.92 8.02 -8.50
C LYS A 46 -3.63 8.08 -9.32
N PRO A 47 -2.86 6.98 -9.42
CA PRO A 47 -1.66 6.95 -10.23
C PRO A 47 -1.99 6.73 -11.71
N GLU A 48 -1.26 7.42 -12.59
CA GLU A 48 -1.42 7.29 -14.04
C GLU A 48 -0.08 7.49 -14.73
N ILE A 49 0.36 6.51 -15.52
CA ILE A 49 1.56 6.66 -16.34
C ILE A 49 1.19 7.50 -17.55
N VAL A 50 1.82 8.66 -17.68
CA VAL A 50 1.55 9.59 -18.79
C VAL A 50 2.59 9.50 -19.90
N ALA A 51 3.77 8.95 -19.62
CA ALA A 51 4.81 8.74 -20.64
C ALA A 51 5.81 7.69 -20.18
N ASN A 52 6.36 6.96 -21.13
CA ASN A 52 7.50 6.05 -20.91
C ASN A 52 8.75 6.67 -21.53
N VAL A 53 9.85 6.68 -20.78
CA VAL A 53 11.10 7.29 -21.21
C VAL A 53 12.15 6.19 -21.35
N PRO A 54 12.60 5.87 -22.60
CA PRO A 54 13.61 4.83 -22.82
C PRO A 54 14.96 5.21 -22.21
N PRO A 55 15.82 4.21 -21.85
CA PRO A 55 17.13 4.48 -21.28
C PRO A 55 18.03 5.33 -22.17
N ASN A 56 17.90 5.23 -23.49
CA ASN A 56 18.72 5.95 -24.43
C ASN A 56 18.45 7.46 -24.52
N CYS A 57 17.44 7.96 -23.77
CA CYS A 57 17.17 9.40 -23.70
C CYS A 57 18.04 10.13 -22.68
N PHE A 58 18.87 9.42 -21.92
CA PHE A 58 19.66 9.99 -20.83
C PHE A 58 21.16 9.90 -21.12
N MET A 59 21.90 10.83 -20.51
CA MET A 59 23.37 10.82 -20.51
C MET A 59 23.88 11.09 -19.09
N PRO A 60 24.52 10.12 -18.39
CA PRO A 60 24.78 8.77 -18.89
C PRO A 60 23.51 7.93 -19.03
N ARG A 61 23.57 6.92 -19.90
CA ARG A 61 22.44 6.03 -20.14
C ARG A 61 22.19 5.15 -18.92
N PRO A 62 20.98 5.19 -18.30
CA PRO A 62 20.65 4.27 -17.23
C PRO A 62 20.41 2.85 -17.77
N LYS A 63 20.48 1.85 -16.90
CA LYS A 63 20.28 0.45 -17.28
C LYS A 63 18.81 0.12 -17.56
N VAL A 64 17.88 0.87 -17.01
CA VAL A 64 16.45 0.62 -17.10
C VAL A 64 15.72 1.88 -17.56
N GLY A 65 14.57 1.68 -18.17
CA GLY A 65 13.70 2.78 -18.57
C GLY A 65 13.06 3.48 -17.39
N SER A 66 12.56 4.67 -17.66
CA SER A 66 11.84 5.48 -16.71
C SER A 66 10.41 5.71 -17.20
N ALA A 67 9.55 6.16 -16.30
CA ALA A 67 8.19 6.55 -16.63
C ALA A 67 7.87 7.87 -15.94
N VAL A 68 7.08 8.69 -16.62
CA VAL A 68 6.49 9.88 -16.00
C VAL A 68 5.13 9.48 -15.47
N ILE A 69 4.92 9.61 -14.18
CA ILE A 69 3.68 9.24 -13.53
C ILE A 69 3.01 10.48 -12.94
N ARG A 70 1.72 10.61 -13.17
CA ARG A 70 0.90 11.65 -12.56
C ARG A 70 0.11 11.04 -11.42
N LEU A 71 0.22 11.65 -10.24
CA LEU A 71 -0.55 11.28 -9.06
C LEU A 71 -1.59 12.37 -8.83
N THR A 72 -2.84 12.08 -9.11
CA THR A 72 -3.95 13.00 -8.91
C THR A 72 -4.58 12.73 -7.56
N ARG A 73 -4.54 13.72 -6.67
CA ARG A 73 -5.07 13.58 -5.32
C ARG A 73 -6.57 13.28 -5.34
N HIS A 74 -6.99 12.31 -4.54
CA HIS A 74 -8.40 12.04 -4.34
C HIS A 74 -9.06 13.20 -3.59
N GLN A 75 -10.22 13.64 -4.05
CA GLN A 75 -11.00 14.63 -3.32
C GLN A 75 -11.55 14.04 -2.03
N ASN A 76 -11.97 12.79 -2.10
CA ASN A 76 -12.40 12.01 -0.94
C ASN A 76 -11.54 10.75 -0.88
N PRO A 77 -11.11 10.29 0.33
CA PRO A 77 -10.38 9.04 0.43
C PRO A 77 -11.17 7.88 -0.16
N PRO A 78 -10.51 6.94 -0.88
CA PRO A 78 -11.20 5.78 -1.43
C PRO A 78 -11.75 4.86 -0.36
N VAL A 79 -11.17 4.92 0.83
CA VAL A 79 -11.63 4.21 2.02
C VAL A 79 -11.51 5.14 3.21
N GLN A 80 -12.32 4.90 4.25
CA GLN A 80 -12.23 5.64 5.51
C GLN A 80 -11.80 4.69 6.60
N ALA A 81 -10.59 4.86 7.10
CA ALA A 81 -10.06 4.10 8.22
C ALA A 81 -10.20 4.93 9.50
N LYS A 82 -10.63 4.30 10.59
CA LYS A 82 -10.74 4.97 11.89
C LYS A 82 -9.38 5.43 12.39
N ASP A 83 -8.32 4.65 12.10
CA ASP A 83 -6.94 4.99 12.44
C ASP A 83 -6.05 4.71 11.23
N GLU A 84 -5.78 5.74 10.47
CA GLU A 84 -4.94 5.67 9.26
C GLU A 84 -3.54 5.17 9.57
N LYS A 85 -2.96 5.63 10.67
CA LYS A 85 -1.62 5.21 11.07
C LYS A 85 -1.56 3.72 11.38
N LEU A 86 -2.57 3.21 12.07
CA LEU A 86 -2.67 1.79 12.36
C LEU A 86 -2.84 0.98 11.08
N MET A 87 -3.67 1.44 10.15
CA MET A 87 -3.86 0.79 8.86
C MET A 87 -2.52 0.63 8.13
N PHE A 88 -1.71 1.69 8.06
CA PHE A 88 -0.40 1.62 7.41
C PHE A 88 0.60 0.75 8.15
N ARG A 89 0.53 0.68 9.48
CA ARG A 89 1.36 -0.26 10.25
C ARG A 89 1.01 -1.72 9.93
N ILE A 90 -0.28 -2.01 9.80
CA ILE A 90 -0.76 -3.34 9.41
C ILE A 90 -0.27 -3.69 7.99
N ILE A 91 -0.38 -2.75 7.06
CA ILE A 91 0.11 -2.94 5.69
C ILE A 91 1.62 -3.24 5.70
N ARG A 92 2.42 -2.46 6.40
CA ARG A 92 3.87 -2.68 6.47
C ARG A 92 4.20 -4.03 7.10
N ALA A 93 3.52 -4.39 8.18
CA ALA A 93 3.74 -5.66 8.84
C ALA A 93 3.43 -6.85 7.92
N SER A 94 2.36 -6.75 7.13
CA SER A 94 1.98 -7.83 6.22
C SER A 94 2.98 -8.02 5.08
N PHE A 95 3.61 -6.94 4.60
CA PHE A 95 4.56 -7.02 3.49
C PHE A 95 6.02 -7.22 3.94
N ASN A 96 6.35 -6.97 5.20
CA ASN A 96 7.69 -7.25 5.72
C ASN A 96 8.02 -8.74 5.71
N GLN A 97 7.01 -9.60 5.80
CA GLN A 97 7.19 -11.05 5.77
C GLN A 97 6.32 -11.64 4.66
N ARG A 98 6.67 -11.31 3.44
CA ARG A 98 5.86 -11.60 2.25
C ARG A 98 5.56 -13.09 2.04
N ARG A 99 6.49 -13.96 2.46
CA ARG A 99 6.34 -15.42 2.32
C ARG A 99 5.40 -16.02 3.35
N LYS A 100 5.06 -15.25 4.39
CA LYS A 100 4.21 -15.72 5.48
C LYS A 100 2.77 -15.28 5.27
N THR A 101 1.86 -15.92 5.97
CA THR A 101 0.46 -15.51 5.98
C THR A 101 0.31 -14.15 6.65
N LEU A 102 -0.80 -13.49 6.36
CA LEU A 102 -1.15 -12.22 7.02
C LEU A 102 -1.14 -12.36 8.55
N ALA A 103 -1.73 -13.43 9.05
CA ALA A 103 -1.79 -13.70 10.50
C ALA A 103 -0.39 -13.76 11.12
N ASN A 104 0.54 -14.48 10.51
CA ASN A 104 1.91 -14.58 11.01
C ASN A 104 2.67 -13.26 10.90
N GLY A 105 2.48 -12.52 9.82
CA GLY A 105 3.10 -11.22 9.65
C GLY A 105 2.65 -10.22 10.72
N LEU A 106 1.37 -10.16 11.02
CA LEU A 106 0.82 -9.26 12.03
C LEU A 106 1.22 -9.67 13.43
N LYS A 107 1.17 -10.98 13.73
CA LYS A 107 1.54 -11.52 15.04
C LYS A 107 3.01 -11.22 15.38
N ASN A 108 3.90 -11.34 14.40
CA ASN A 108 5.34 -11.19 14.61
C ASN A 108 5.81 -9.73 14.51
N SER A 109 4.93 -8.78 14.23
CA SER A 109 5.30 -7.38 14.11
C SER A 109 5.56 -6.77 15.48
N GLN A 110 6.69 -6.09 15.63
CA GLN A 110 7.02 -5.35 16.85
C GLN A 110 6.23 -4.05 16.98
N GLU A 111 5.74 -3.51 15.87
CA GLU A 111 4.93 -2.29 15.87
C GLU A 111 3.48 -2.53 16.32
N LEU A 112 3.02 -3.78 16.21
CA LEU A 112 1.67 -4.18 16.54
C LEU A 112 1.70 -5.09 17.78
N GLN A 113 0.98 -4.69 18.81
CA GLN A 113 0.96 -5.41 20.07
C GLN A 113 -0.32 -6.23 20.23
N PHE A 114 -0.63 -7.02 19.21
CA PHE A 114 -1.81 -7.87 19.22
C PHE A 114 -1.44 -9.32 19.42
N THR A 115 -2.28 -10.05 20.18
CA THR A 115 -2.09 -11.48 20.39
C THR A 115 -2.49 -12.25 19.14
N LYS A 116 -2.05 -13.51 19.04
CA LYS A 116 -2.44 -14.40 17.96
C LYS A 116 -3.97 -14.51 17.84
N GLU A 117 -4.64 -14.62 18.98
CA GLU A 117 -6.10 -14.75 19.04
C GLU A 117 -6.81 -13.51 18.49
N GLN A 118 -6.31 -12.32 18.87
CA GLN A 118 -6.85 -11.06 18.35
C GLN A 118 -6.67 -10.94 16.84
N VAL A 119 -5.49 -11.32 16.33
CA VAL A 119 -5.20 -11.29 14.89
C VAL A 119 -6.12 -12.25 14.13
N GLU A 120 -6.27 -13.48 14.60
CA GLU A 120 -7.12 -14.47 13.97
C GLU A 120 -8.59 -14.05 14.01
N GLN A 121 -9.05 -13.50 15.11
CA GLN A 121 -10.42 -13.00 15.25
C GLN A 121 -10.69 -11.87 14.26
N ALA A 122 -9.78 -10.91 14.13
CA ALA A 122 -9.93 -9.78 13.22
C ALA A 122 -10.02 -10.27 11.76
N ILE A 123 -9.17 -11.18 11.37
CA ILE A 123 -9.17 -11.75 10.02
C ILE A 123 -10.50 -12.47 9.75
N THR A 124 -10.97 -13.25 10.70
CA THR A 124 -12.25 -13.97 10.58
C THR A 124 -13.43 -13.01 10.48
N GLU A 125 -13.44 -11.93 11.28
CA GLU A 125 -14.50 -10.92 11.23
C GLU A 125 -14.54 -10.18 9.89
N CYS A 126 -13.40 -10.05 9.21
CA CYS A 126 -13.35 -9.49 7.86
C CYS A 126 -13.84 -10.47 6.78
N GLY A 127 -14.17 -11.71 7.16
CA GLY A 127 -14.57 -12.73 6.21
C GLY A 127 -13.41 -13.30 5.39
N LEU A 128 -12.18 -13.18 5.88
CA LEU A 128 -10.98 -13.64 5.19
C LEU A 128 -10.53 -15.00 5.72
N PRO A 129 -9.93 -15.86 4.86
CA PRO A 129 -9.34 -17.11 5.33
C PRO A 129 -8.11 -16.84 6.22
N LEU A 130 -7.88 -17.70 7.21
CA LEU A 130 -6.74 -17.53 8.12
C LEU A 130 -5.39 -17.73 7.43
N ASN A 131 -5.36 -18.41 6.30
CA ASN A 131 -4.14 -18.62 5.52
C ASN A 131 -3.90 -17.56 4.43
N ILE A 132 -4.70 -16.49 4.39
CA ILE A 132 -4.55 -15.45 3.38
C ILE A 132 -3.22 -14.72 3.55
N ARG A 133 -2.63 -14.32 2.43
CA ARG A 133 -1.42 -13.49 2.41
C ARG A 133 -1.79 -12.03 2.20
N GLY A 134 -0.97 -11.12 2.74
CA GLY A 134 -1.23 -9.68 2.63
C GLY A 134 -1.35 -9.19 1.19
N GLU A 135 -0.59 -9.80 0.26
CA GLU A 135 -0.62 -9.43 -1.16
C GLU A 135 -1.97 -9.71 -1.84
N ALA A 136 -2.84 -10.48 -1.21
CA ALA A 136 -4.17 -10.77 -1.73
C ALA A 136 -5.24 -9.79 -1.24
N LEU A 137 -4.92 -8.88 -0.32
CA LEU A 137 -5.88 -7.93 0.24
C LEU A 137 -5.93 -6.63 -0.55
N THR A 138 -7.14 -6.09 -0.72
CA THR A 138 -7.34 -4.75 -1.26
C THR A 138 -7.13 -3.69 -0.19
N LEU A 139 -7.03 -2.42 -0.60
CA LEU A 139 -6.97 -1.30 0.33
C LEU A 139 -8.20 -1.27 1.25
N GLU A 140 -9.38 -1.55 0.71
CA GLU A 140 -10.63 -1.61 1.46
C GLU A 140 -10.60 -2.68 2.55
N GLN A 141 -10.04 -3.85 2.23
CA GLN A 141 -9.89 -4.94 3.20
C GLN A 141 -8.91 -4.59 4.31
N PHE A 142 -7.80 -3.91 3.99
CA PHE A 142 -6.88 -3.42 5.01
C PHE A 142 -7.53 -2.37 5.91
N ALA A 143 -8.33 -1.48 5.36
CA ALA A 143 -9.05 -0.48 6.15
C ALA A 143 -10.06 -1.13 7.10
N ALA A 144 -10.83 -2.11 6.62
CA ALA A 144 -11.78 -2.86 7.45
C ALA A 144 -11.06 -3.61 8.58
N LEU A 145 -9.95 -4.25 8.27
CA LEU A 145 -9.12 -4.97 9.25
C LEU A 145 -8.60 -4.02 10.33
N ALA A 146 -8.10 -2.84 9.92
CA ALA A 146 -7.61 -1.82 10.84
C ALA A 146 -8.73 -1.32 11.77
N ASP A 147 -9.93 -1.12 11.26
CA ASP A 147 -11.08 -0.69 12.05
C ASP A 147 -11.42 -1.71 13.14
N ILE A 148 -11.36 -3.00 12.82
CA ILE A 148 -11.59 -4.06 13.80
C ILE A 148 -10.52 -4.02 14.89
N PHE A 149 -9.25 -3.82 14.54
CA PHE A 149 -8.18 -3.71 15.52
C PHE A 149 -8.32 -2.47 16.40
N VAL A 150 -8.84 -1.35 15.86
CA VAL A 150 -9.13 -0.15 16.66
C VAL A 150 -10.16 -0.48 17.72
N ASP A 151 -11.19 -1.22 17.37
CA ASP A 151 -12.26 -1.61 18.31
C ASP A 151 -11.78 -2.59 19.39
N MET A 152 -10.67 -3.28 19.18
CA MET A 152 -10.07 -4.22 20.13
C MET A 152 -9.17 -3.54 21.17
N LYS A 153 -8.78 -2.31 20.94
CA LYS A 153 -7.90 -1.57 21.87
C LYS A 153 -8.63 -1.09 23.12
#